data_361087336f8bbc4c32b6844081c2c697
#
_entry.id   361087336f8bbc4c32b6844081c2c697
#
_cell.length_a   1.000
_cell.length_b   1.000
_cell.length_c   1.000
_cell.angle_alpha   90.00
_cell.angle_beta   90.00
_cell.angle_gamma   90.00
#
_symmetry.space_group_name_H-M   'P 1'
#
loop_
_entity.id
_entity.type
_entity.pdbx_description
1 polymer ?
#
loop_
_entity_poly.entity_id
_entity_poly.type
_entity_poly.pdbx_seq_one_letter_code
_entity_poly.pdbx_strand_id
1 'polypeptide(L)'
;ARSSSSAASDVYKRQGLKITPLDAAVPDTAQALIDQTAMILPHVKITELLLEVDEWTGFTRHFAHLKSGDLAKDKNLLLTTILADAINLGLTKMAESCPGTTYAKLAWLQAWHIRDETYGAALAELVNAQFRHPFAGHWGDGTTSSSDGQNFRTGSKAESTGHINPKYGSSPGRTFYTHISDQYAP
;
A
#
# COMPACT_ATOMS: atom_id res chain seq x y z
N ALA A 1 -47.45 29.42 -44.33
CA ALA A 1 -46.59 29.93 -43.30
C ALA A 1 -46.66 29.13 -42.00
N ARG A 2 -46.07 28.00 -41.99
CA ARG A 2 -45.80 27.22 -40.76
C ARG A 2 -44.63 26.29 -41.08
N SER A 3 -43.49 26.55 -40.52
CA SER A 3 -42.44 25.58 -40.14
C SER A 3 -41.05 26.16 -40.29
N SER A 4 -40.61 26.97 -39.33
CA SER A 4 -39.22 27.25 -39.21
C SER A 4 -38.69 27.42 -37.76
N SER A 5 -39.52 27.00 -36.77
CA SER A 5 -39.09 27.15 -35.37
C SER A 5 -38.69 25.81 -34.68
N SER A 6 -38.86 24.67 -35.34
CA SER A 6 -38.53 23.36 -34.70
C SER A 6 -37.06 22.90 -34.95
N ALA A 7 -36.47 23.33 -36.07
CA ALA A 7 -35.11 22.89 -36.41
C ALA A 7 -34.01 23.56 -35.56
N ALA A 8 -34.21 24.82 -35.15
CA ALA A 8 -33.24 25.53 -34.33
C ALA A 8 -33.21 25.02 -32.86
N SER A 9 -34.33 24.53 -32.36
CA SER A 9 -34.44 23.98 -31.02
C SER A 9 -33.76 22.60 -30.86
N ASP A 10 -33.72 21.79 -31.93
CA ASP A 10 -33.09 20.49 -31.92
C ASP A 10 -31.56 20.51 -32.04
N VAL A 11 -31.02 21.57 -32.60
CA VAL A 11 -29.55 21.75 -32.71
C VAL A 11 -28.95 22.05 -31.33
N TYR A 12 -29.64 22.81 -30.49
CA TYR A 12 -29.16 23.11 -29.12
C TYR A 12 -29.26 21.93 -28.16
N LYS A 13 -30.13 20.97 -28.38
CA LYS A 13 -30.28 19.78 -27.53
C LYS A 13 -29.22 18.71 -27.78
N ARG A 14 -28.43 18.80 -28.84
CA ARG A 14 -27.40 17.81 -29.20
C ARG A 14 -25.97 18.22 -28.81
N GLN A 15 -25.79 19.44 -28.31
CA GLN A 15 -24.49 19.88 -27.81
C GLN A 15 -24.36 19.53 -26.35
N GLY A 16 -24.11 18.23 -26.04
CA GLY A 16 -23.63 17.83 -24.74
C GLY A 16 -22.19 18.31 -24.54
N LEU A 17 -21.90 18.91 -23.37
CA LEU A 17 -20.55 19.23 -22.97
C LEU A 17 -19.74 17.92 -22.91
N LYS A 18 -18.85 17.73 -23.87
CA LYS A 18 -17.91 16.61 -23.85
C LYS A 18 -16.66 17.05 -23.10
N ILE A 19 -16.57 16.68 -21.84
CA ILE A 19 -15.35 16.86 -21.06
C ILE A 19 -14.43 15.70 -21.40
N THR A 20 -13.36 15.98 -22.12
CA THR A 20 -12.29 15.01 -22.33
C THR A 20 -11.29 15.21 -21.19
N PRO A 21 -10.89 14.15 -20.47
CA PRO A 21 -9.80 14.25 -19.51
C PRO A 21 -8.56 14.84 -20.19
N LEU A 22 -7.86 15.72 -19.50
CA LEU A 22 -6.57 16.18 -19.97
C LEU A 22 -5.63 14.96 -20.02
N ASP A 23 -4.87 14.86 -21.11
CA ASP A 23 -3.81 13.87 -21.19
C ASP A 23 -2.83 14.13 -20.03
N ALA A 24 -2.44 13.06 -19.35
CA ALA A 24 -1.43 13.12 -18.30
C ALA A 24 -0.02 13.30 -18.90
N ALA A 25 0.14 14.34 -19.73
CA ALA A 25 1.42 14.68 -20.32
C ALA A 25 2.32 15.29 -19.23
N VAL A 26 3.43 14.63 -18.96
CA VAL A 26 4.48 15.20 -18.13
C VAL A 26 5.27 16.19 -18.98
N PRO A 27 5.40 17.47 -18.60
CA PRO A 27 6.23 18.42 -19.34
C PRO A 27 7.68 17.92 -19.45
N ASP A 28 8.33 18.16 -20.58
CA ASP A 28 9.70 17.69 -20.84
C ASP A 28 10.70 18.09 -19.74
N THR A 29 10.55 19.30 -19.20
CA THR A 29 11.37 19.78 -18.07
C THR A 29 11.15 18.99 -16.79
N ALA A 30 9.92 18.57 -16.52
CA ALA A 30 9.59 17.74 -15.37
C ALA A 30 10.10 16.32 -15.58
N GLN A 31 10.00 15.76 -16.79
CA GLN A 31 10.56 14.45 -17.11
C GLN A 31 12.09 14.46 -16.95
N ALA A 32 12.77 15.48 -17.44
CA ALA A 32 14.23 15.62 -17.28
C ALA A 32 14.64 15.68 -15.80
N LEU A 33 13.86 16.37 -14.97
CA LEU A 33 14.11 16.41 -13.52
C LEU A 33 13.87 15.05 -12.85
N ILE A 34 12.85 14.33 -13.24
CA ILE A 34 12.58 12.96 -12.77
C ILE A 34 13.76 12.06 -13.10
N ASP A 35 14.24 12.10 -14.35
CA ASP A 35 15.34 11.25 -14.80
C ASP A 35 16.66 11.60 -14.07
N GLN A 36 16.94 12.88 -13.88
CA GLN A 36 18.10 13.33 -13.11
C GLN A 36 18.02 12.88 -11.64
N THR A 37 16.86 13.00 -11.01
CA THR A 37 16.65 12.58 -9.62
C THR A 37 16.77 11.07 -9.48
N ALA A 38 16.22 10.32 -10.42
CA ALA A 38 16.29 8.86 -10.43
C ALA A 38 17.76 8.35 -10.54
N MET A 39 18.63 9.08 -11.25
CA MET A 39 20.04 8.72 -11.35
C MET A 39 20.84 8.98 -10.07
N ILE A 40 20.35 9.84 -9.17
CA ILE A 40 21.00 10.12 -7.87
C ILE A 40 20.69 9.02 -6.85
N LEU A 41 19.51 8.41 -6.96
CA LEU A 41 19.07 7.38 -6.01
C LEU A 41 19.63 6.01 -6.39
N PRO A 42 20.15 5.24 -5.44
CA PRO A 42 20.62 3.88 -5.71
C PRO A 42 19.44 2.97 -6.06
N HIS A 43 19.67 2.06 -7.01
CA HIS A 43 18.71 0.97 -7.29
C HIS A 43 18.89 -0.12 -6.23
N VAL A 44 18.02 -0.14 -5.22
CA VAL A 44 18.04 -1.11 -4.13
C VAL A 44 16.90 -2.11 -4.32
N LYS A 45 17.20 -3.41 -4.20
CA LYS A 45 16.17 -4.44 -4.18
C LYS A 45 15.44 -4.42 -2.84
N ILE A 46 14.13 -4.64 -2.87
CA ILE A 46 13.31 -4.66 -1.63
C ILE A 46 13.83 -5.66 -0.60
N THR A 47 14.38 -6.79 -1.03
CA THR A 47 14.94 -7.79 -0.13
C THR A 47 16.21 -7.30 0.58
N GLU A 48 17.05 -6.56 -0.13
CA GLU A 48 18.27 -5.93 0.44
C GLU A 48 17.88 -4.81 1.39
N LEU A 49 16.90 -3.98 0.99
CA LEU A 49 16.38 -2.89 1.82
C LEU A 49 15.81 -3.41 3.15
N LEU A 50 15.04 -4.50 3.12
CA LEU A 50 14.48 -5.08 4.35
C LEU A 50 15.57 -5.57 5.32
N LEU A 51 16.64 -6.17 4.80
CA LEU A 51 17.78 -6.59 5.62
C LEU A 51 18.51 -5.40 6.23
N GLU A 52 18.80 -4.39 5.42
CA GLU A 52 19.51 -3.18 5.85
C GLU A 52 18.69 -2.40 6.90
N VAL A 53 17.40 -2.23 6.69
CA VAL A 53 16.51 -1.58 7.66
C VAL A 53 16.42 -2.38 8.96
N ASP A 54 16.44 -3.71 8.89
CA ASP A 54 16.50 -4.51 10.11
C ASP A 54 17.84 -4.39 10.84
N GLU A 55 18.94 -4.25 10.13
CA GLU A 55 20.25 -3.96 10.74
C GLU A 55 20.25 -2.63 11.50
N TRP A 56 19.57 -1.60 10.96
CA TRP A 56 19.48 -0.29 11.61
C TRP A 56 18.52 -0.26 12.81
N THR A 57 17.40 -0.97 12.70
CA THR A 57 16.28 -0.83 13.65
C THR A 57 16.06 -2.04 14.54
N GLY A 58 16.44 -3.22 14.06
CA GLY A 58 16.17 -4.48 14.73
C GLY A 58 14.68 -4.83 14.80
N PHE A 59 13.86 -4.34 13.84
CA PHE A 59 12.41 -4.49 13.87
C PHE A 59 11.97 -5.96 13.87
N THR A 60 12.77 -6.86 13.29
CA THR A 60 12.44 -8.30 13.25
C THR A 60 12.36 -8.94 14.62
N ARG A 61 12.96 -8.34 15.67
CA ARG A 61 12.89 -8.85 17.06
C ARG A 61 11.47 -8.92 17.63
N HIS A 62 10.55 -8.13 17.05
CA HIS A 62 9.15 -8.11 17.48
C HIS A 62 8.36 -9.33 16.98
N PHE A 63 8.87 -10.05 15.99
CA PHE A 63 8.23 -11.26 15.46
C PHE A 63 8.66 -12.50 16.26
N ALA A 64 8.33 -12.49 17.54
CA ALA A 64 8.64 -13.61 18.45
C ALA A 64 7.57 -14.71 18.36
N HIS A 65 7.99 -15.94 18.61
CA HIS A 65 7.12 -17.11 18.62
C HIS A 65 6.03 -16.99 19.69
N LEU A 66 4.78 -17.24 19.30
CA LEU A 66 3.60 -16.99 20.13
C LEU A 66 3.63 -17.63 21.53
N LYS A 67 4.18 -18.85 21.64
CA LYS A 67 4.18 -19.59 22.90
C LYS A 67 5.49 -19.45 23.69
N SER A 68 6.63 -19.48 23.01
CA SER A 68 7.93 -19.50 23.71
C SER A 68 8.57 -18.11 23.82
N GLY A 69 8.15 -17.16 23.02
CA GLY A 69 8.78 -15.85 22.94
C GLY A 69 10.12 -15.84 22.19
N ASP A 70 10.53 -16.98 21.64
CA ASP A 70 11.80 -17.06 20.92
C ASP A 70 11.76 -16.31 19.59
N LEU A 71 12.89 -15.70 19.22
CA LEU A 71 13.04 -15.06 17.92
C LEU A 71 13.10 -16.10 16.80
N ALA A 72 12.69 -15.69 15.61
CA ALA A 72 12.85 -16.51 14.42
C ALA A 72 14.34 -16.80 14.18
N LYS A 73 14.69 -18.09 14.08
CA LYS A 73 16.10 -18.51 13.87
C LYS A 73 16.62 -18.15 12.50
N ASP A 74 15.73 -18.18 11.50
CA ASP A 74 16.05 -17.83 10.12
C ASP A 74 15.41 -16.47 9.78
N LYS A 75 16.22 -15.42 9.87
CA LYS A 75 15.80 -14.05 9.58
C LYS A 75 15.38 -13.90 8.11
N ASN A 76 16.09 -14.52 7.19
CA ASN A 76 15.77 -14.43 5.76
C ASN A 76 14.41 -15.07 5.47
N LEU A 77 14.11 -16.20 6.10
CA LEU A 77 12.82 -16.86 5.96
C LEU A 77 11.69 -15.98 6.56
N LEU A 78 11.94 -15.32 7.70
CA LEU A 78 10.99 -14.37 8.30
C LEU A 78 10.71 -13.20 7.37
N LEU A 79 11.74 -12.54 6.86
CA LEU A 79 11.62 -11.41 5.93
C LEU A 79 10.93 -11.82 4.61
N THR A 80 11.22 -13.03 4.12
CA THR A 80 10.54 -13.59 2.94
C THR A 80 9.04 -13.78 3.21
N THR A 81 8.68 -14.24 4.42
CA THR A 81 7.27 -14.42 4.81
C THR A 81 6.56 -13.07 4.93
N ILE A 82 7.19 -12.08 5.57
CA ILE A 82 6.68 -10.71 5.67
C ILE A 82 6.50 -10.11 4.27
N LEU A 83 7.46 -10.30 3.38
CA LEU A 83 7.37 -9.78 2.01
C LEU A 83 6.22 -10.42 1.23
N ALA A 84 5.99 -11.74 1.39
CA ALA A 84 4.87 -12.45 0.76
C ALA A 84 3.52 -11.85 1.17
N ASP A 85 3.40 -11.45 2.43
CA ASP A 85 2.23 -10.82 3.01
C ASP A 85 2.06 -9.38 2.49
N ALA A 86 3.14 -8.60 2.56
CA ALA A 86 3.15 -7.18 2.19
C ALA A 86 2.79 -6.92 0.71
N ILE A 87 3.22 -7.79 -0.19
CA ILE A 87 2.91 -7.66 -1.63
C ILE A 87 1.68 -8.49 -2.05
N ASN A 88 0.99 -9.09 -1.09
CA ASN A 88 -0.18 -9.96 -1.32
C ASN A 88 0.08 -11.07 -2.37
N LEU A 89 1.30 -11.62 -2.40
CA LEU A 89 1.68 -12.68 -3.33
C LEU A 89 1.12 -14.04 -2.90
N GLY A 90 1.03 -14.25 -1.59
CA GLY A 90 0.68 -15.52 -0.96
C GLY A 90 1.86 -16.49 -0.86
N LEU A 91 1.78 -17.38 0.14
CA LEU A 91 2.90 -18.26 0.49
C LEU A 91 3.26 -19.30 -0.57
N THR A 92 2.27 -19.76 -1.34
CA THR A 92 2.50 -20.74 -2.42
C THR A 92 3.40 -20.15 -3.50
N LYS A 93 3.02 -18.97 -3.99
CA LYS A 93 3.79 -18.28 -5.03
C LYS A 93 5.16 -17.83 -4.53
N MET A 94 5.24 -17.41 -3.27
CA MET A 94 6.53 -17.07 -2.67
C MET A 94 7.45 -18.28 -2.59
N ALA A 95 6.94 -19.45 -2.17
CA ALA A 95 7.73 -20.68 -2.12
C ALA A 95 8.23 -21.13 -3.51
N GLU A 96 7.39 -20.96 -4.55
CA GLU A 96 7.78 -21.24 -5.95
C GLU A 96 8.87 -20.28 -6.45
N SER A 97 8.88 -19.03 -5.96
CA SER A 97 9.81 -17.99 -6.41
C SER A 97 11.15 -17.98 -5.66
N CYS A 98 11.23 -18.64 -4.50
CA CYS A 98 12.41 -18.61 -3.62
C CYS A 98 13.04 -20.00 -3.51
N PRO A 99 14.14 -20.30 -4.23
CA PRO A 99 14.84 -21.57 -4.11
C PRO A 99 15.24 -21.89 -2.67
N GLY A 100 15.05 -23.13 -2.25
CA GLY A 100 15.36 -23.59 -0.87
C GLY A 100 14.30 -23.27 0.19
N THR A 101 13.25 -22.56 -0.19
CA THR A 101 12.10 -22.26 0.66
C THR A 101 10.93 -23.17 0.30
N THR A 102 10.17 -23.60 1.29
CA THR A 102 8.97 -24.43 1.09
C THR A 102 7.75 -23.76 1.69
N TYR A 103 6.58 -24.04 1.12
CA TYR A 103 5.31 -23.57 1.68
C TYR A 103 5.17 -23.88 3.18
N ALA A 104 5.53 -25.11 3.58
CA ALA A 104 5.41 -25.55 4.97
C ALA A 104 6.25 -24.69 5.94
N LYS A 105 7.46 -24.30 5.54
CA LYS A 105 8.31 -23.42 6.36
C LYS A 105 7.72 -22.02 6.49
N LEU A 106 7.24 -21.43 5.39
CA LEU A 106 6.60 -20.11 5.40
C LEU A 106 5.30 -20.12 6.20
N ALA A 107 4.44 -21.12 6.00
CA ALA A 107 3.18 -21.26 6.72
C ALA A 107 3.39 -21.45 8.22
N TRP A 108 4.40 -22.23 8.63
CA TRP A 108 4.75 -22.39 10.04
C TRP A 108 5.18 -21.04 10.64
N LEU A 109 6.04 -20.30 9.94
CA LEU A 109 6.54 -19.01 10.41
C LEU A 109 5.39 -17.99 10.51
N GLN A 110 4.53 -17.92 9.50
CA GLN A 110 3.36 -17.07 9.53
C GLN A 110 2.46 -17.39 10.72
N ALA A 111 2.15 -18.67 10.94
CA ALA A 111 1.24 -19.07 12.01
C ALA A 111 1.77 -18.78 13.43
N TRP A 112 3.08 -18.84 13.64
CA TRP A 112 3.65 -18.76 14.97
C TRP A 112 4.35 -17.44 15.30
N HIS A 113 4.78 -16.68 14.30
CA HIS A 113 5.56 -15.46 14.53
C HIS A 113 4.86 -14.18 14.03
N ILE A 114 3.93 -14.30 13.06
CA ILE A 114 3.32 -13.12 12.41
C ILE A 114 1.89 -12.95 12.94
N ARG A 115 1.61 -11.78 13.51
CA ARG A 115 0.31 -11.38 14.08
C ARG A 115 0.19 -9.86 14.01
N ASP A 116 -1.03 -9.35 14.15
CA ASP A 116 -1.28 -7.91 14.14
C ASP A 116 -0.45 -7.18 15.21
N GLU A 117 -0.33 -7.77 16.41
CA GLU A 117 0.45 -7.18 17.49
C GLU A 117 1.95 -7.13 17.17
N THR A 118 2.48 -8.16 16.48
CA THR A 118 3.91 -8.18 16.07
C THR A 118 4.17 -7.19 14.95
N TYR A 119 3.24 -7.03 14.01
CA TYR A 119 3.31 -5.98 13.01
C TYR A 119 3.23 -4.58 13.64
N GLY A 120 2.29 -4.36 14.55
CA GLY A 120 2.16 -3.08 15.25
C GLY A 120 3.42 -2.67 16.00
N ALA A 121 4.03 -3.62 16.74
CA ALA A 121 5.27 -3.38 17.47
C ALA A 121 6.47 -3.12 16.52
N ALA A 122 6.60 -3.89 15.45
CA ALA A 122 7.64 -3.70 14.45
C ALA A 122 7.50 -2.35 13.73
N LEU A 123 6.27 -1.99 13.36
CA LEU A 123 5.97 -0.71 12.72
C LEU A 123 6.27 0.47 13.64
N ALA A 124 5.94 0.39 14.92
CA ALA A 124 6.29 1.41 15.90
C ALA A 124 7.82 1.62 15.99
N GLU A 125 8.60 0.54 15.90
CA GLU A 125 10.08 0.65 15.86
C GLU A 125 10.57 1.40 14.63
N LEU A 126 10.01 1.08 13.46
CA LEU A 126 10.35 1.73 12.19
C LEU A 126 9.97 3.23 12.21
N VAL A 127 8.76 3.54 12.67
CA VAL A 127 8.27 4.93 12.80
C VAL A 127 9.14 5.72 13.76
N ASN A 128 9.51 5.15 14.91
CA ASN A 128 10.38 5.80 15.87
C ASN A 128 11.79 6.01 15.33
N ALA A 129 12.32 5.08 14.54
CA ALA A 129 13.60 5.24 13.85
C ALA A 129 13.52 6.35 12.80
N GLN A 130 12.46 6.39 12.00
CA GLN A 130 12.18 7.45 11.02
C GLN A 130 12.11 8.82 11.71
N PHE A 131 11.33 8.93 12.79
CA PHE A 131 11.17 10.20 13.52
C PHE A 131 12.50 10.75 14.09
N ARG A 132 13.39 9.86 14.51
CA ARG A 132 14.73 10.25 14.99
C ARG A 132 15.71 10.63 13.89
N HIS A 133 15.40 10.30 12.64
CA HIS A 133 16.29 10.59 11.52
C HIS A 133 16.29 12.09 11.20
N PRO A 134 17.45 12.76 11.08
CA PRO A 134 17.49 14.21 10.86
C PRO A 134 16.74 14.69 9.62
N PHE A 135 16.70 13.86 8.57
CA PHE A 135 15.97 14.17 7.33
C PHE A 135 14.44 14.13 7.50
N ALA A 136 13.92 13.45 8.52
CA ALA A 136 12.50 13.32 8.75
C ALA A 136 11.80 14.67 8.97
N GLY A 137 12.50 15.66 9.56
CA GLY A 137 11.98 17.00 9.75
C GLY A 137 11.62 17.76 8.47
N HIS A 138 12.07 17.29 7.30
CA HIS A 138 11.65 17.86 6.01
C HIS A 138 10.22 17.44 5.61
N TRP A 139 9.68 16.38 6.20
CA TRP A 139 8.33 15.89 5.94
C TRP A 139 7.28 16.52 6.85
N GLY A 140 7.69 16.95 8.04
CA GLY A 140 6.83 17.53 9.05
C GLY A 140 7.31 17.26 10.46
N ASP A 141 6.51 17.63 11.45
CA ASP A 141 6.80 17.48 12.87
C ASP A 141 5.93 16.42 13.59
N GLY A 142 5.18 15.64 12.83
CA GLY A 142 4.27 14.62 13.34
C GLY A 142 2.88 15.16 13.72
N THR A 143 2.59 16.43 13.46
CA THR A 143 1.31 17.05 13.85
C THR A 143 0.25 17.01 12.77
N THR A 144 0.63 16.70 11.53
CA THR A 144 -0.30 16.59 10.39
C THR A 144 -0.50 15.15 9.98
N SER A 145 -1.68 14.85 9.43
CA SER A 145 -1.97 13.54 8.88
C SER A 145 -2.76 13.63 7.58
N SER A 146 -2.51 12.69 6.70
CA SER A 146 -3.31 12.43 5.50
C SER A 146 -4.33 11.33 5.79
N SER A 147 -5.54 11.47 5.25
CA SER A 147 -6.58 10.46 5.36
C SER A 147 -7.10 10.10 3.99
N ASP A 148 -7.15 8.81 3.68
CA ASP A 148 -7.74 8.32 2.44
C ASP A 148 -8.68 7.15 2.70
N GLY A 149 -9.70 7.06 1.86
CA GLY A 149 -10.72 6.02 1.94
C GLY A 149 -10.64 5.06 0.75
N GLN A 150 -10.44 3.78 1.04
CA GLN A 150 -10.46 2.72 0.03
C GLN A 150 -11.68 1.81 0.21
N ASN A 151 -12.41 1.56 -0.88
CA ASN A 151 -13.56 0.67 -0.86
C ASN A 151 -13.20 -0.69 -1.49
N PHE A 152 -13.40 -1.75 -0.72
CA PHE A 152 -13.24 -3.12 -1.18
C PHE A 152 -14.61 -3.73 -1.46
N ARG A 153 -14.82 -4.17 -2.69
CA ARG A 153 -16.04 -4.88 -3.07
C ARG A 153 -16.04 -6.26 -2.47
N THR A 154 -17.16 -6.66 -1.89
CA THR A 154 -17.35 -7.99 -1.32
C THR A 154 -18.25 -8.83 -2.21
N GLY A 155 -17.97 -10.12 -2.29
CA GLY A 155 -18.86 -11.06 -3.00
C GLY A 155 -20.21 -11.19 -2.27
N SER A 156 -21.27 -11.48 -3.03
CA SER A 156 -22.64 -11.57 -2.53
C SER A 156 -22.92 -12.65 -1.47
N LYS A 157 -21.96 -13.54 -1.23
CA LYS A 157 -22.08 -14.67 -0.29
C LYS A 157 -21.32 -14.48 1.04
N ALA A 158 -20.65 -13.37 1.25
CA ALA A 158 -19.94 -13.13 2.50
C ALA A 158 -20.94 -12.69 3.58
N GLU A 159 -20.93 -13.31 4.74
CA GLU A 159 -21.80 -12.98 5.89
C GLU A 159 -21.69 -11.52 6.34
N SER A 160 -20.60 -10.88 6.03
CA SER A 160 -20.36 -9.47 6.34
C SER A 160 -20.34 -8.60 5.09
N THR A 161 -21.17 -8.89 4.10
CA THR A 161 -21.36 -7.97 2.97
C THR A 161 -21.71 -6.61 3.51
N GLY A 162 -20.82 -5.65 3.29
CA GLY A 162 -20.99 -4.31 3.78
C GLY A 162 -22.15 -3.60 3.09
N HIS A 163 -22.44 -2.41 3.57
CA HIS A 163 -23.44 -1.55 2.97
C HIS A 163 -23.01 -1.07 1.58
N ILE A 164 -23.97 -0.76 0.72
CA ILE A 164 -23.73 -0.07 -0.53
C ILE A 164 -23.32 1.36 -0.20
N ASN A 165 -22.14 1.78 -0.65
CA ASN A 165 -21.72 3.17 -0.54
C ASN A 165 -21.86 3.84 -1.92
N PRO A 166 -22.83 4.75 -2.09
CA PRO A 166 -23.13 5.37 -3.40
C PRO A 166 -21.93 6.11 -4.02
N LYS A 167 -20.97 6.58 -3.20
CA LYS A 167 -19.74 7.22 -3.67
C LYS A 167 -18.89 6.28 -4.53
N TYR A 168 -18.92 4.97 -4.24
CA TYR A 168 -18.09 3.96 -4.89
C TYR A 168 -18.88 3.00 -5.81
N GLY A 169 -20.17 3.28 -6.03
CA GLY A 169 -21.04 2.52 -6.92
C GLY A 169 -22.15 1.76 -6.22
N SER A 170 -22.82 0.87 -6.97
CA SER A 170 -24.00 0.13 -6.49
C SER A 170 -23.68 -1.26 -5.92
N SER A 171 -22.42 -1.65 -5.87
CA SER A 171 -22.02 -2.96 -5.35
C SER A 171 -21.78 -2.91 -3.85
N PRO A 172 -22.17 -3.97 -3.09
CA PRO A 172 -21.83 -4.06 -1.68
C PRO A 172 -20.32 -4.10 -1.47
N GLY A 173 -19.86 -3.47 -0.39
CA GLY A 173 -18.44 -3.39 -0.08
C GLY A 173 -18.22 -2.85 1.33
N ARG A 174 -16.94 -2.79 1.72
CA ARG A 174 -16.50 -2.12 2.94
C ARG A 174 -15.53 -1.01 2.61
N THR A 175 -15.72 0.12 3.25
CA THR A 175 -14.80 1.25 3.14
C THR A 175 -13.90 1.28 4.36
N PHE A 176 -12.61 1.30 4.12
CA PHE A 176 -11.59 1.50 5.15
C PHE A 176 -11.00 2.89 4.96
N TYR A 177 -10.78 3.57 6.05
CA TYR A 177 -10.07 4.84 6.08
C TYR A 177 -8.73 4.60 6.74
N THR A 178 -7.67 5.00 6.03
CA THR A 178 -6.31 4.97 6.55
C THR A 178 -5.87 6.39 6.86
N HIS A 179 -5.34 6.60 8.04
CA HIS A 179 -4.74 7.86 8.45
C HIS A 179 -3.24 7.64 8.57
N ILE A 180 -2.46 8.47 7.91
CA ILE A 180 -1.00 8.39 7.94
C ILE A 180 -0.47 9.76 8.34
N SER A 181 0.37 9.81 9.38
CA SER A 181 1.04 11.05 9.77
C SER A 181 2.10 11.46 8.74
N ASP A 182 2.54 12.70 8.80
CA ASP A 182 3.67 13.20 8.01
C ASP A 182 5.00 12.49 8.33
N GLN A 183 5.04 11.68 9.37
CA GLN A 183 6.15 10.79 9.75
C GLN A 183 5.86 9.31 9.43
N TYR A 184 4.91 9.04 8.54
CA TYR A 184 4.51 7.70 8.08
C TYR A 184 3.97 6.76 9.17
N ALA A 185 3.52 7.29 10.30
CA ALA A 185 2.80 6.52 11.31
C ALA A 185 1.32 6.36 10.92
N PRO A 186 0.77 5.12 10.87
CA PRO A 186 -0.66 4.89 10.67
C PRO A 186 -1.48 5.18 11.92
#